data_e1ca86be41acabff5b620325aba0bf67
#
_entry.id   e1ca86be41acabff5b620325aba0bf67
#
_cell.length_a   1.000
_cell.length_b   1.000
_cell.length_c   1.000
_cell.angle_alpha   90.00
_cell.angle_beta   90.00
_cell.angle_gamma   90.00
#
_symmetry.space_group_name_H-M   'P 1'
#
loop_
_entity.id
_entity.type
_entity.pdbx_description
1 polymer ?
#
loop_
_entity_poly.entity_id
_entity_poly.type
_entity_poly.pdbx_seq_one_letter_code
_entity_poly.pdbx_strand_id
1 'polypeptide(L)'
;MKDAVSALNWCVNEMERRYKLMSFLKIRKLSDYNRKVEEAIANGEDLIDPTWKASDSVVGERAPRLQSLPSIVIVADEFADMIMQVGKKAEEMITRLAQKSRAAGIHLLLATQRPSVDVITGLIKANIPTRVALRVNSKIDSRTILDGGGAEDLLGHGDMLFLGPGKIDAERVHGAFISDDEVNRICDAWRERGAPNYVDEILTPYDEEPTSRGFEDGDGDPNRDALYDQCVSFVLETRKVSVSSLQRKFSLGYNRAARIVDQMEEKGIVSAQGANGKRDILV
;
A
#
# COMPACT_ATOMS: atom_id res chain seq x y z
N MET A 1 -7.72 -13.44 -4.03
CA MET A 1 -7.95 -11.99 -4.10
C MET A 1 -7.56 -11.27 -2.81
N LYS A 2 -7.90 -11.76 -1.61
CA LYS A 2 -7.44 -11.16 -0.34
C LYS A 2 -5.92 -11.05 -0.28
N ASP A 3 -5.21 -12.08 -0.68
CA ASP A 3 -3.74 -12.11 -0.70
C ASP A 3 -3.13 -11.06 -1.65
N ALA A 4 -3.78 -10.82 -2.79
CA ALA A 4 -3.34 -9.77 -3.72
C ALA A 4 -3.46 -8.36 -3.11
N VAL A 5 -4.54 -8.10 -2.36
CA VAL A 5 -4.72 -6.84 -1.64
C VAL A 5 -3.69 -6.70 -0.52
N SER A 6 -3.45 -7.78 0.24
CA SER A 6 -2.41 -7.81 1.27
C SER A 6 -1.03 -7.54 0.68
N ALA A 7 -0.71 -8.17 -0.45
CA ALA A 7 0.55 -7.96 -1.16
C ALA A 7 0.72 -6.51 -1.64
N LEU A 8 -0.32 -5.90 -2.21
CA LEU A 8 -0.28 -4.48 -2.60
C LEU A 8 -0.08 -3.57 -1.41
N ASN A 9 -0.77 -3.83 -0.30
CA ASN A 9 -0.61 -3.06 0.92
C ASN A 9 0.80 -3.19 1.47
N TRP A 10 1.34 -4.41 1.51
CA TRP A 10 2.74 -4.64 1.89
C TRP A 10 3.70 -3.81 1.01
N CYS A 11 3.49 -3.80 -0.32
CA CYS A 11 4.31 -3.02 -1.24
C CYS A 11 4.22 -1.51 -0.96
N VAL A 12 3.05 -0.99 -0.60
CA VAL A 12 2.87 0.41 -0.20
C VAL A 12 3.65 0.71 1.08
N ASN A 13 3.54 -0.16 2.08
CA ASN A 13 4.23 -0.01 3.35
C ASN A 13 5.76 -0.10 3.18
N GLU A 14 6.23 -1.05 2.37
CA GLU A 14 7.66 -1.19 2.05
C GLU A 14 8.19 0.03 1.28
N MET A 15 7.42 0.57 0.35
CA MET A 15 7.76 1.82 -0.33
C MET A 15 7.95 2.96 0.68
N GLU A 16 7.04 3.11 1.63
CA GLU A 16 7.12 4.15 2.66
C GLU A 16 8.28 3.92 3.62
N ARG A 17 8.54 2.67 4.01
CA ARG A 17 9.72 2.31 4.79
C ARG A 17 11.00 2.72 4.08
N ARG A 18 11.13 2.40 2.79
CA ARG A 18 12.29 2.79 1.97
C ARG A 18 12.45 4.30 1.89
N TYR A 19 11.37 5.05 1.77
CA TYR A 19 11.42 6.52 1.80
C TYR A 19 11.93 7.05 3.14
N LYS A 20 11.51 6.45 4.27
CA LYS A 20 12.03 6.83 5.60
C LYS A 20 13.53 6.58 5.70
N LEU A 21 14.02 5.42 5.24
CA LEU A 21 15.44 5.09 5.22
C LEU A 21 16.25 6.05 4.34
N MET A 22 15.77 6.31 3.13
CA MET A 22 16.41 7.27 2.21
C MET A 22 16.42 8.70 2.79
N SER A 23 15.35 9.13 3.43
CA SER A 23 15.25 10.43 4.07
C SER A 23 16.25 10.56 5.22
N PHE A 24 16.41 9.51 6.03
CA PHE A 24 17.41 9.46 7.12
C PHE A 24 18.83 9.69 6.60
N LEU A 25 19.17 9.06 5.47
CA LEU A 25 20.48 9.24 4.83
C LEU A 25 20.56 10.48 3.92
N LYS A 26 19.48 11.30 3.83
CA LYS A 26 19.35 12.48 2.95
C LYS A 26 19.55 12.15 1.48
N ILE A 27 18.98 11.04 1.03
CA ILE A 27 19.10 10.48 -0.32
C ILE A 27 17.71 10.41 -0.97
N ARG A 28 17.66 10.49 -2.31
CA ARG A 28 16.42 10.54 -3.09
C ARG A 28 16.17 9.32 -3.97
N LYS A 29 17.16 8.43 -4.14
CA LYS A 29 17.08 7.25 -5.03
C LYS A 29 17.66 6.03 -4.34
N LEU A 30 17.06 4.87 -4.61
CA LEU A 30 17.51 3.61 -4.05
C LEU A 30 18.97 3.28 -4.42
N SER A 31 19.39 3.55 -5.66
CA SER A 31 20.76 3.32 -6.11
C SER A 31 21.80 4.07 -5.27
N ASP A 32 21.51 5.31 -4.92
CA ASP A 32 22.40 6.12 -4.09
C ASP A 32 22.37 5.69 -2.63
N TYR A 33 21.19 5.22 -2.15
CA TYR A 33 21.05 4.60 -0.84
C TYR A 33 21.94 3.35 -0.74
N ASN A 34 21.82 2.43 -1.69
CA ASN A 34 22.60 1.19 -1.71
C ASN A 34 24.11 1.49 -1.74
N ARG A 35 24.54 2.39 -2.62
CA ARG A 35 25.94 2.80 -2.67
C ARG A 35 26.46 3.32 -1.32
N LYS A 36 25.69 4.20 -0.66
CA LYS A 36 26.10 4.77 0.63
C LYS A 36 26.15 3.72 1.74
N VAL A 37 25.22 2.80 1.76
CA VAL A 37 25.21 1.68 2.72
C VAL A 37 26.39 0.75 2.48
N GLU A 38 26.70 0.41 1.23
CA GLU A 38 27.81 -0.43 0.86
C GLU A 38 29.17 0.22 1.19
N GLU A 39 29.31 1.52 0.93
CA GLU A 39 30.50 2.30 1.32
C GLU A 39 30.68 2.31 2.84
N ALA A 40 29.61 2.50 3.61
CA ALA A 40 29.68 2.47 5.07
C ALA A 40 30.08 1.09 5.59
N ILE A 41 29.50 0.01 5.05
CA ILE A 41 29.88 -1.37 5.39
C ILE A 41 31.36 -1.62 5.09
N ALA A 42 31.84 -1.19 3.91
CA ALA A 42 33.24 -1.35 3.51
C ALA A 42 34.22 -0.59 4.44
N ASN A 43 33.78 0.56 4.96
CA ASN A 43 34.56 1.38 5.89
C ASN A 43 34.44 0.93 7.36
N GLY A 44 33.64 -0.10 7.65
CA GLY A 44 33.35 -0.57 9.01
C GLY A 44 32.48 0.36 9.84
N GLU A 45 31.70 1.24 9.18
CA GLU A 45 30.74 2.12 9.82
C GLU A 45 29.40 1.40 10.06
N ASP A 46 28.84 1.57 11.26
CA ASP A 46 27.55 0.98 11.63
C ASP A 46 26.41 1.98 11.37
N LEU A 47 25.74 1.84 10.24
CA LEU A 47 24.48 2.54 9.98
C LEU A 47 23.33 1.70 10.54
N ILE A 48 22.70 2.21 11.60
CA ILE A 48 21.59 1.54 12.30
C ILE A 48 20.27 1.94 11.64
N ASP A 49 19.33 0.97 11.53
CA ASP A 49 18.00 1.22 10.98
C ASP A 49 17.19 2.18 11.89
N PRO A 50 16.89 3.40 11.44
CA PRO A 50 16.16 4.39 12.22
C PRO A 50 14.67 4.09 12.35
N THR A 51 14.16 3.11 11.62
CA THR A 51 12.75 2.71 11.67
C THR A 51 12.49 1.62 12.71
N TRP A 52 13.58 1.03 13.25
CA TRP A 52 13.47 0.02 14.28
C TRP A 52 13.09 0.63 15.62
N LYS A 53 12.17 -0.03 16.32
CA LYS A 53 11.74 0.36 17.66
C LYS A 53 11.96 -0.82 18.61
N ALA A 54 12.50 -0.55 19.78
CA ALA A 54 12.73 -1.57 20.80
C ALA A 54 11.41 -2.22 21.30
N SER A 55 10.27 -1.53 21.17
CA SER A 55 8.96 -2.06 21.47
C SER A 55 8.50 -3.21 20.57
N ASP A 56 9.02 -3.28 19.36
CA ASP A 56 8.57 -4.21 18.31
C ASP A 56 9.46 -5.48 18.27
N SER A 57 10.39 -5.62 19.20
CA SER A 57 11.40 -6.69 19.21
C SER A 57 11.45 -7.45 20.54
N VAL A 58 11.98 -8.65 20.47
CA VAL A 58 12.20 -9.49 21.67
C VAL A 58 13.25 -8.84 22.59
N VAL A 59 13.06 -8.95 23.89
CA VAL A 59 13.97 -8.38 24.90
C VAL A 59 15.41 -8.85 24.63
N GLY A 60 16.31 -7.88 24.35
CA GLY A 60 17.72 -8.15 24.10
C GLY A 60 18.13 -8.06 22.62
N GLU A 61 17.21 -7.90 21.68
CA GLU A 61 17.54 -7.63 20.29
C GLU A 61 18.14 -6.22 20.11
N ARG A 62 19.18 -6.13 19.28
CA ARG A 62 19.77 -4.86 18.89
C ARG A 62 19.16 -4.38 17.58
N ALA A 63 19.06 -3.07 17.41
CA ALA A 63 18.64 -2.48 16.14
C ALA A 63 19.46 -3.05 14.98
N PRO A 64 18.81 -3.54 13.90
CA PRO A 64 19.50 -4.09 12.74
C PRO A 64 20.32 -2.99 12.04
N ARG A 65 21.41 -3.41 11.42
CA ARG A 65 22.21 -2.54 10.56
C ARG A 65 21.52 -2.40 9.21
N LEU A 66 21.66 -1.23 8.60
CA LEU A 66 21.18 -1.00 7.25
C LEU A 66 21.91 -1.94 6.27
N GLN A 67 21.15 -2.47 5.33
CA GLN A 67 21.60 -3.34 4.25
C GLN A 67 21.23 -2.72 2.91
N SER A 68 21.94 -3.10 1.85
CA SER A 68 21.48 -2.84 0.48
C SER A 68 20.09 -3.44 0.25
N LEU A 69 19.23 -2.71 -0.41
CA LEU A 69 17.87 -3.11 -0.71
C LEU A 69 17.73 -3.50 -2.19
N PRO A 70 17.17 -4.67 -2.50
CA PRO A 70 16.93 -5.08 -3.87
C PRO A 70 15.81 -4.26 -4.51
N SER A 71 15.79 -4.19 -5.84
CA SER A 71 14.61 -3.75 -6.57
C SER A 71 13.48 -4.75 -6.39
N ILE A 72 12.25 -4.24 -6.36
CA ILE A 72 11.03 -5.05 -6.32
C ILE A 72 10.30 -4.88 -7.65
N VAL A 73 9.91 -5.99 -8.27
CA VAL A 73 9.06 -5.99 -9.47
C VAL A 73 7.72 -6.62 -9.10
N ILE A 74 6.65 -5.84 -9.23
CA ILE A 74 5.27 -6.27 -9.01
C ILE A 74 4.69 -6.63 -10.38
N VAL A 75 4.28 -7.87 -10.56
CA VAL A 75 3.65 -8.34 -11.80
C VAL A 75 2.21 -8.72 -11.51
N ALA A 76 1.26 -8.09 -12.19
CA ALA A 76 -0.14 -8.45 -12.19
C ALA A 76 -0.53 -8.90 -13.61
N ASP A 77 -0.77 -10.19 -13.77
CA ASP A 77 -1.10 -10.83 -15.05
C ASP A 77 -2.49 -10.39 -15.57
N GLU A 78 -3.48 -10.32 -14.68
CA GLU A 78 -4.81 -9.78 -14.98
C GLU A 78 -5.27 -8.85 -13.85
N PHE A 79 -4.85 -7.58 -13.92
CA PHE A 79 -5.20 -6.64 -12.87
C PHE A 79 -6.67 -6.19 -12.88
N ALA A 80 -7.39 -6.44 -14.00
CA ALA A 80 -8.83 -6.18 -14.06
C ALA A 80 -9.60 -6.96 -13.01
N ASP A 81 -9.22 -8.20 -12.71
CA ASP A 81 -9.89 -9.01 -11.70
C ASP A 81 -9.79 -8.37 -10.31
N MET A 82 -8.67 -7.73 -10.02
CA MET A 82 -8.46 -7.02 -8.75
C MET A 82 -9.28 -5.73 -8.72
N ILE A 83 -9.27 -4.94 -9.78
CA ILE A 83 -10.07 -3.71 -9.89
C ILE A 83 -11.57 -4.02 -9.79
N MET A 84 -12.06 -5.06 -10.47
CA MET A 84 -13.47 -5.43 -10.47
C MET A 84 -13.97 -5.98 -9.13
N GLN A 85 -13.11 -6.69 -8.38
CA GLN A 85 -13.47 -7.30 -7.09
C GLN A 85 -13.24 -6.39 -5.88
N VAL A 86 -12.20 -5.58 -5.90
CA VAL A 86 -11.79 -4.73 -4.78
C VAL A 86 -12.14 -3.26 -5.03
N GLY A 87 -12.27 -2.86 -6.29
CA GLY A 87 -12.70 -1.52 -6.68
C GLY A 87 -11.70 -0.42 -6.34
N LYS A 88 -12.22 0.71 -5.86
CA LYS A 88 -11.43 1.94 -5.61
C LYS A 88 -10.20 1.73 -4.74
N LYS A 89 -10.25 0.83 -3.77
CA LYS A 89 -9.12 0.58 -2.87
C LYS A 89 -7.90 0.02 -3.62
N ALA A 90 -8.11 -0.92 -4.54
CA ALA A 90 -7.03 -1.43 -5.39
C ALA A 90 -6.49 -0.34 -6.31
N GLU A 91 -7.36 0.44 -6.93
CA GLU A 91 -6.99 1.57 -7.78
C GLU A 91 -6.14 2.61 -7.02
N GLU A 92 -6.53 2.97 -5.80
CA GLU A 92 -5.79 3.92 -4.95
C GLU A 92 -4.39 3.39 -4.58
N MET A 93 -4.27 2.11 -4.21
CA MET A 93 -2.98 1.50 -3.90
C MET A 93 -2.06 1.44 -5.13
N ILE A 94 -2.58 1.01 -6.28
CA ILE A 94 -1.83 0.99 -7.55
C ILE A 94 -1.39 2.40 -7.93
N THR A 95 -2.28 3.38 -7.85
CA THR A 95 -1.98 4.78 -8.14
C THR A 95 -0.90 5.32 -7.22
N ARG A 96 -0.98 5.04 -5.91
CA ARG A 96 0.01 5.47 -4.93
C ARG A 96 1.40 4.88 -5.21
N LEU A 97 1.44 3.59 -5.56
CA LEU A 97 2.67 2.94 -6.00
C LEU A 97 3.20 3.59 -7.28
N ALA A 98 2.36 3.74 -8.31
CA ALA A 98 2.77 4.33 -9.58
C ALA A 98 3.36 5.74 -9.44
N GLN A 99 2.81 6.55 -8.53
CA GLN A 99 3.29 7.92 -8.29
C GLN A 99 4.66 8.00 -7.65
N LYS A 100 4.99 7.08 -6.75
CA LYS A 100 6.15 7.23 -5.84
C LYS A 100 7.14 6.07 -5.89
N SER A 101 6.79 4.91 -6.41
CA SER A 101 7.57 3.69 -6.27
C SER A 101 8.92 3.69 -6.99
N ARG A 102 9.04 4.45 -8.08
CA ARG A 102 10.25 4.50 -8.92
C ARG A 102 11.52 4.83 -8.12
N ALA A 103 11.47 5.88 -7.30
CA ALA A 103 12.62 6.28 -6.51
C ALA A 103 12.97 5.26 -5.42
N ALA A 104 11.99 4.51 -4.91
CA ALA A 104 12.15 3.43 -3.96
C ALA A 104 12.57 2.09 -4.59
N GLY A 105 12.80 2.06 -5.91
CA GLY A 105 13.19 0.86 -6.64
C GLY A 105 12.09 -0.19 -6.76
N ILE A 106 10.81 0.24 -6.80
CA ILE A 106 9.66 -0.65 -6.97
C ILE A 106 9.04 -0.36 -8.33
N HIS A 107 8.87 -1.38 -9.15
CA HIS A 107 8.40 -1.31 -10.52
C HIS A 107 7.12 -2.12 -10.70
N LEU A 108 6.17 -1.60 -11.49
CA LEU A 108 4.91 -2.25 -11.77
C LEU A 108 4.82 -2.69 -13.22
N LEU A 109 4.43 -3.94 -13.44
CA LEU A 109 4.04 -4.52 -14.72
C LEU A 109 2.57 -4.96 -14.58
N LEU A 110 1.66 -4.16 -15.13
CA LEU A 110 0.23 -4.43 -15.08
C LEU A 110 -0.23 -4.89 -16.46
N ALA A 111 -0.79 -6.09 -16.52
CA ALA A 111 -1.38 -6.63 -17.74
C ALA A 111 -2.88 -6.87 -17.56
N THR A 112 -3.64 -6.80 -18.66
CA THR A 112 -5.04 -7.15 -18.70
C THR A 112 -5.47 -7.54 -20.10
N GLN A 113 -6.38 -8.51 -20.18
CA GLN A 113 -7.08 -8.87 -21.39
C GLN A 113 -8.44 -8.16 -21.53
N ARG A 114 -8.77 -7.28 -20.55
CA ARG A 114 -10.03 -6.54 -20.49
C ARG A 114 -9.79 -5.03 -20.51
N PRO A 115 -9.47 -4.46 -21.68
CA PRO A 115 -9.13 -3.04 -21.81
C PRO A 115 -10.40 -2.16 -21.78
N SER A 116 -11.13 -2.20 -20.67
CA SER A 116 -12.30 -1.35 -20.45
C SER A 116 -11.94 -0.07 -19.70
N VAL A 117 -12.76 0.97 -19.83
CA VAL A 117 -12.58 2.25 -19.13
C VAL A 117 -12.69 2.11 -17.61
N ASP A 118 -13.41 1.09 -17.12
CA ASP A 118 -13.55 0.80 -15.69
C ASP A 118 -12.28 0.15 -15.10
N VAL A 119 -11.44 -0.44 -15.94
CA VAL A 119 -10.18 -1.09 -15.55
C VAL A 119 -9.01 -0.16 -15.81
N ILE A 120 -8.90 0.38 -17.01
CA ILE A 120 -7.87 1.34 -17.42
C ILE A 120 -8.43 2.74 -17.25
N THR A 121 -8.56 3.15 -15.99
CA THR A 121 -9.15 4.44 -15.61
C THR A 121 -8.24 5.61 -15.96
N GLY A 122 -8.81 6.80 -16.02
CA GLY A 122 -8.03 8.03 -16.20
C GLY A 122 -6.99 8.24 -15.11
N LEU A 123 -7.26 7.80 -13.88
CA LEU A 123 -6.33 7.89 -12.75
C LEU A 123 -5.12 6.97 -12.94
N ILE A 124 -5.34 5.73 -13.37
CA ILE A 124 -4.26 4.78 -13.71
C ILE A 124 -3.44 5.32 -14.88
N LYS A 125 -4.09 5.76 -15.96
CA LYS A 125 -3.40 6.31 -17.14
C LYS A 125 -2.56 7.54 -16.84
N ALA A 126 -3.01 8.40 -15.95
CA ALA A 126 -2.26 9.59 -15.54
C ALA A 126 -0.96 9.27 -14.79
N ASN A 127 -0.92 8.14 -14.08
CA ASN A 127 0.20 7.76 -13.24
C ASN A 127 1.10 6.66 -13.83
N ILE A 128 0.60 5.94 -14.85
CA ILE A 128 1.36 4.94 -15.60
C ILE A 128 1.44 5.39 -17.06
N PRO A 129 2.45 6.21 -17.40
CA PRO A 129 2.54 6.82 -18.72
C PRO A 129 3.03 5.85 -19.80
N THR A 130 3.77 4.81 -19.44
CA THR A 130 4.24 3.79 -20.38
C THR A 130 3.15 2.78 -20.65
N ARG A 131 2.79 2.60 -21.90
CA ARG A 131 1.72 1.71 -22.31
C ARG A 131 2.16 0.83 -23.49
N VAL A 132 1.70 -0.39 -23.47
CA VAL A 132 1.88 -1.36 -24.55
C VAL A 132 0.50 -1.88 -24.93
N ALA A 133 0.11 -1.71 -26.17
CA ALA A 133 -1.07 -2.34 -26.71
C ALA A 133 -0.66 -3.43 -27.70
N LEU A 134 -0.98 -4.67 -27.38
CA LEU A 134 -1.00 -5.78 -28.32
C LEU A 134 -2.28 -5.68 -29.17
N ARG A 135 -2.43 -6.56 -30.16
CA ARG A 135 -3.64 -6.56 -30.99
C ARG A 135 -4.91 -6.64 -30.14
N VAL A 136 -5.84 -5.75 -30.40
CA VAL A 136 -7.16 -5.70 -29.78
C VAL A 136 -8.27 -5.89 -30.81
N ASN A 137 -9.50 -6.16 -30.34
CA ASN A 137 -10.63 -6.47 -31.23
C ASN A 137 -11.31 -5.22 -31.80
N SER A 138 -11.13 -4.08 -31.15
CA SER A 138 -11.84 -2.85 -31.56
C SER A 138 -10.99 -1.59 -31.42
N LYS A 139 -11.36 -0.57 -32.19
CA LYS A 139 -10.76 0.77 -32.06
C LYS A 139 -11.07 1.42 -30.71
N ILE A 140 -12.16 1.00 -30.05
CA ILE A 140 -12.51 1.48 -28.71
C ILE A 140 -11.48 0.97 -27.70
N ASP A 141 -11.12 -0.31 -27.79
CA ASP A 141 -10.11 -0.92 -26.91
C ASP A 141 -8.73 -0.24 -27.10
N SER A 142 -8.36 0.00 -28.37
CA SER A 142 -7.12 0.74 -28.67
C SER A 142 -7.12 2.13 -28.02
N ARG A 143 -8.20 2.88 -28.13
CA ARG A 143 -8.33 4.20 -27.50
C ARG A 143 -8.32 4.14 -25.99
N THR A 144 -8.89 3.11 -25.42
CA THR A 144 -8.86 2.91 -23.95
C THR A 144 -7.44 2.76 -23.44
N ILE A 145 -6.57 2.04 -24.18
CA ILE A 145 -5.18 1.81 -23.78
C ILE A 145 -4.30 3.02 -24.14
N LEU A 146 -4.35 3.47 -25.39
CA LEU A 146 -3.35 4.39 -25.98
C LEU A 146 -3.85 5.82 -26.14
N ASP A 147 -5.12 6.10 -25.86
CA ASP A 147 -5.81 7.34 -26.23
C ASP A 147 -5.88 7.59 -27.75
N GLY A 148 -5.54 6.58 -28.55
CA GLY A 148 -5.52 6.59 -30.01
C GLY A 148 -5.90 5.22 -30.61
N GLY A 149 -6.25 5.21 -31.90
CA GLY A 149 -6.51 3.98 -32.63
C GLY A 149 -5.22 3.33 -33.14
N GLY A 150 -5.34 2.17 -33.76
CA GLY A 150 -4.27 1.47 -34.48
C GLY A 150 -3.93 0.09 -33.91
N ALA A 151 -4.22 -0.17 -32.63
CA ALA A 151 -3.96 -1.49 -32.06
C ALA A 151 -4.92 -2.58 -32.62
N GLU A 152 -6.07 -2.18 -33.13
CA GLU A 152 -7.01 -3.05 -33.85
C GLU A 152 -6.45 -3.59 -35.17
N ASP A 153 -5.53 -2.87 -35.79
CA ASP A 153 -4.92 -3.19 -37.09
C ASP A 153 -3.60 -3.98 -36.98
N LEU A 154 -3.17 -4.31 -35.76
CA LEU A 154 -1.96 -5.08 -35.51
C LEU A 154 -2.10 -6.53 -36.00
N LEU A 155 -0.97 -7.13 -36.39
CA LEU A 155 -0.92 -8.48 -36.96
C LEU A 155 -1.11 -9.61 -35.91
N GLY A 156 -0.90 -9.32 -34.63
CA GLY A 156 -0.79 -10.34 -33.60
C GLY A 156 0.66 -10.89 -33.46
N HIS A 157 0.81 -11.98 -32.72
CA HIS A 157 2.10 -12.66 -32.55
C HIS A 157 3.26 -11.76 -32.06
N GLY A 158 2.97 -10.83 -31.15
CA GLY A 158 3.96 -9.92 -30.60
C GLY A 158 4.05 -8.56 -31.31
N ASP A 159 3.27 -8.33 -32.36
CA ASP A 159 3.13 -7.02 -32.96
C ASP A 159 2.39 -6.08 -31.99
N MET A 160 2.98 -4.94 -31.65
CA MET A 160 2.50 -4.06 -30.60
C MET A 160 2.67 -2.58 -30.94
N LEU A 161 1.90 -1.74 -30.28
CA LEU A 161 2.13 -0.31 -30.20
C LEU A 161 2.68 0.04 -28.82
N PHE A 162 3.85 0.62 -28.78
CA PHE A 162 4.54 1.04 -27.57
C PHE A 162 4.48 2.56 -27.42
N LEU A 163 3.86 3.03 -26.33
CA LEU A 163 3.83 4.42 -25.95
C LEU A 163 4.78 4.63 -24.77
N GLY A 164 5.96 5.15 -25.03
CA GLY A 164 6.96 5.44 -24.01
C GLY A 164 6.64 6.69 -23.17
N PRO A 165 7.31 6.86 -22.02
CA PRO A 165 7.10 8.01 -21.17
C PRO A 165 7.48 9.31 -21.90
N GLY A 166 6.57 10.31 -21.85
CA GLY A 166 6.76 11.61 -22.50
C GLY A 166 6.60 11.61 -24.04
N LYS A 167 6.20 10.50 -24.64
CA LYS A 167 5.84 10.41 -26.04
C LYS A 167 4.37 10.70 -26.26
N ILE A 168 4.04 11.33 -27.38
CA ILE A 168 2.65 11.58 -27.79
C ILE A 168 2.19 10.48 -28.73
N ASP A 169 3.07 10.02 -29.63
CA ASP A 169 2.78 9.01 -30.62
C ASP A 169 3.36 7.66 -30.20
N ALA A 170 2.57 6.61 -30.41
CA ALA A 170 3.01 5.25 -30.17
C ALA A 170 3.92 4.77 -31.31
N GLU A 171 4.98 4.07 -30.94
CA GLU A 171 5.91 3.42 -31.87
C GLU A 171 5.47 1.97 -32.09
N ARG A 172 5.46 1.52 -33.35
CA ARG A 172 5.18 0.12 -33.67
C ARG A 172 6.43 -0.72 -33.44
N VAL A 173 6.32 -1.72 -32.59
CA VAL A 173 7.39 -2.65 -32.24
C VAL A 173 6.88 -4.07 -32.46
N HIS A 174 7.72 -4.93 -33.00
CA HIS A 174 7.39 -6.35 -33.14
C HIS A 174 8.22 -7.17 -32.16
N GLY A 175 7.56 -7.69 -31.13
CA GLY A 175 8.16 -8.66 -30.19
C GLY A 175 8.28 -10.05 -30.80
N ALA A 176 9.21 -10.82 -30.32
CA ALA A 176 9.33 -12.23 -30.71
C ALA A 176 8.18 -13.05 -30.11
N PHE A 177 7.68 -14.03 -30.86
CA PHE A 177 6.80 -15.04 -30.29
C PHE A 177 7.64 -16.00 -29.43
N ILE A 178 7.14 -16.32 -28.25
CA ILE A 178 7.73 -17.28 -27.32
C ILE A 178 6.75 -18.43 -27.17
N SER A 179 7.18 -19.64 -27.44
CA SER A 179 6.38 -20.84 -27.28
C SER A 179 6.33 -21.31 -25.83
N ASP A 180 5.34 -22.13 -25.48
CA ASP A 180 5.22 -22.73 -24.15
C ASP A 180 6.47 -23.52 -23.74
N ASP A 181 7.09 -24.24 -24.70
CA ASP A 181 8.34 -24.98 -24.47
C ASP A 181 9.50 -24.03 -24.12
N GLU A 182 9.58 -22.87 -24.77
CA GLU A 182 10.60 -21.87 -24.46
C GLU A 182 10.37 -21.26 -23.07
N VAL A 183 9.12 -20.95 -22.73
CA VAL A 183 8.76 -20.47 -21.38
C VAL A 183 9.16 -21.48 -20.32
N ASN A 184 8.81 -22.76 -20.51
CA ASN A 184 9.16 -23.83 -19.58
C ASN A 184 10.68 -23.98 -19.42
N ARG A 185 11.45 -23.97 -20.53
CA ARG A 185 12.92 -24.03 -20.48
C ARG A 185 13.52 -22.86 -19.69
N ILE A 186 12.99 -21.64 -19.85
CA ILE A 186 13.43 -20.47 -19.11
C ILE A 186 13.13 -20.64 -17.62
N CYS A 187 11.93 -21.11 -17.29
CA CYS A 187 11.54 -21.35 -15.89
C CYS A 187 12.42 -22.42 -15.24
N ASP A 188 12.70 -23.51 -15.94
CA ASP A 188 13.56 -24.60 -15.44
C ASP A 188 15.00 -24.12 -15.23
N ALA A 189 15.55 -23.36 -16.17
CA ALA A 189 16.87 -22.76 -16.01
C ALA A 189 16.98 -21.81 -14.79
N TRP A 190 15.88 -21.13 -14.44
CA TRP A 190 15.83 -20.33 -13.21
C TRP A 190 15.70 -21.16 -11.94
N ARG A 191 14.91 -22.25 -11.97
CA ARG A 191 14.80 -23.21 -10.85
C ARG A 191 16.14 -23.86 -10.51
N GLU A 192 16.95 -24.18 -11.54
CA GLU A 192 18.30 -24.74 -11.37
C GLU A 192 19.26 -23.78 -10.67
N ARG A 193 19.03 -22.46 -10.75
CA ARG A 193 19.88 -21.44 -10.12
C ARG A 193 19.68 -21.29 -8.62
N GLY A 194 18.57 -21.75 -8.08
CA GLY A 194 18.29 -21.70 -6.64
C GLY A 194 16.81 -21.82 -6.30
N ALA A 195 16.55 -22.12 -5.05
CA ALA A 195 15.20 -22.14 -4.51
C ALA A 195 14.69 -20.70 -4.26
N PRO A 196 13.36 -20.47 -4.37
CA PRO A 196 12.79 -19.18 -4.00
C PRO A 196 12.91 -18.92 -2.51
N ASN A 197 13.16 -17.67 -2.17
CA ASN A 197 13.11 -17.18 -0.79
C ASN A 197 11.84 -16.35 -0.61
N TYR A 198 10.80 -16.98 -0.09
CA TYR A 198 9.51 -16.33 0.13
C TYR A 198 9.55 -15.39 1.32
N VAL A 199 8.85 -14.26 1.21
CA VAL A 199 8.64 -13.28 2.27
C VAL A 199 7.23 -13.47 2.80
N ASP A 200 7.08 -14.15 3.92
CA ASP A 200 5.78 -14.57 4.47
C ASP A 200 4.90 -13.37 4.86
N GLU A 201 5.51 -12.26 5.28
CA GLU A 201 4.83 -11.03 5.67
C GLU A 201 4.00 -10.40 4.54
N ILE A 202 4.31 -10.70 3.27
CA ILE A 202 3.54 -10.23 2.11
C ILE A 202 2.10 -10.72 2.16
N LEU A 203 1.86 -11.92 2.71
CA LEU A 203 0.54 -12.55 2.80
C LEU A 203 -0.17 -12.26 4.12
N THR A 204 0.44 -11.50 5.02
CA THR A 204 -0.23 -11.09 6.26
C THR A 204 -1.54 -10.38 5.92
N PRO A 205 -2.68 -10.82 6.47
CA PRO A 205 -3.97 -10.22 6.17
C PRO A 205 -3.92 -8.72 6.38
N TYR A 206 -4.41 -8.00 5.38
CA TYR A 206 -4.63 -6.58 5.50
C TYR A 206 -5.91 -6.42 6.33
N ASP A 207 -5.75 -6.18 7.62
CA ASP A 207 -6.84 -5.74 8.45
C ASP A 207 -7.24 -4.34 7.99
N GLU A 208 -8.52 -4.18 7.65
CA GLU A 208 -9.08 -2.87 7.35
C GLU A 208 -9.05 -2.03 8.62
N GLU A 209 -7.92 -1.40 8.92
CA GLU A 209 -7.93 -0.36 9.92
C GLU A 209 -8.91 0.73 9.48
N PRO A 210 -9.89 1.07 10.30
CA PRO A 210 -10.64 2.29 10.08
C PRO A 210 -9.63 3.43 10.07
N THR A 211 -9.64 4.19 8.97
CA THR A 211 -8.76 5.33 8.75
C THR A 211 -8.79 6.31 9.91
N SER A 212 -7.90 6.11 10.86
CA SER A 212 -7.49 7.15 11.81
C SER A 212 -6.16 6.74 12.44
N ARG A 213 -5.04 7.21 11.86
CA ARG A 213 -3.76 7.21 12.56
C ARG A 213 -3.85 8.15 13.77
N GLY A 214 -3.94 7.57 14.93
CA GLY A 214 -3.77 8.23 16.21
C GLY A 214 -3.27 7.19 17.18
N PHE A 215 -1.98 7.24 17.45
CA PHE A 215 -1.25 6.65 18.59
C PHE A 215 -1.82 5.38 19.24
N GLU A 216 -1.04 4.32 19.12
CA GLU A 216 -1.14 3.08 19.89
C GLU A 216 -0.82 3.37 21.36
N ASP A 217 -1.68 2.82 22.23
CA ASP A 217 -1.22 2.03 23.37
C ASP A 217 -2.40 1.21 23.90
N GLY A 218 -2.18 -0.11 23.97
CA GLY A 218 -2.66 -0.98 25.03
C GLY A 218 -4.11 -1.49 24.99
N ASP A 219 -4.16 -2.79 24.83
CA ASP A 219 -5.23 -3.71 25.29
C ASP A 219 -6.48 -3.91 24.41
N GLY A 220 -6.41 -4.96 23.79
CA GLY A 220 -7.19 -5.94 23.02
C GLY A 220 -8.73 -5.91 22.99
N ASP A 221 -9.41 -4.77 22.80
CA ASP A 221 -10.84 -4.75 22.52
C ASP A 221 -11.11 -4.23 21.09
N PRO A 222 -11.53 -5.07 20.13
CA PRO A 222 -11.74 -4.69 18.73
C PRO A 222 -12.84 -3.63 18.52
N ASN A 223 -13.61 -3.31 19.54
CA ASN A 223 -14.67 -2.29 19.50
C ASN A 223 -14.29 -0.97 20.16
N ARG A 224 -13.07 -0.84 20.69
CA ARG A 224 -12.64 0.32 21.44
C ARG A 224 -12.25 1.48 20.51
N ASP A 225 -12.85 2.65 20.72
CA ASP A 225 -12.48 3.85 19.94
C ASP A 225 -11.03 4.29 20.29
N ALA A 226 -10.24 4.68 19.30
CA ALA A 226 -8.85 5.10 19.46
C ALA A 226 -8.66 6.30 20.43
N LEU A 227 -9.71 7.09 20.66
CA LEU A 227 -9.69 8.21 21.60
C LEU A 227 -10.31 7.84 22.95
N TYR A 228 -10.71 6.59 23.16
CA TYR A 228 -11.40 6.16 24.37
C TYR A 228 -10.63 6.49 25.63
N ASP A 229 -9.35 6.15 25.73
CA ASP A 229 -8.52 6.38 26.92
C ASP A 229 -8.29 7.86 27.21
N GLN A 230 -8.12 8.65 26.15
CA GLN A 230 -8.00 10.10 26.30
C GLN A 230 -9.32 10.74 26.78
N CYS A 231 -10.44 10.22 26.29
CA CYS A 231 -11.76 10.64 26.71
C CYS A 231 -12.03 10.24 28.19
N VAL A 232 -11.63 9.03 28.58
CA VAL A 232 -11.73 8.57 29.98
C VAL A 232 -10.89 9.46 30.90
N SER A 233 -9.63 9.70 30.57
CA SER A 233 -8.72 10.57 31.33
C SER A 233 -9.31 11.97 31.47
N PHE A 234 -9.83 12.55 30.40
CA PHE A 234 -10.48 13.85 30.43
C PHE A 234 -11.73 13.90 31.32
N VAL A 235 -12.57 12.86 31.29
CA VAL A 235 -13.77 12.74 32.11
C VAL A 235 -13.39 12.62 33.59
N LEU A 236 -12.39 11.82 33.93
CA LEU A 236 -11.89 11.64 35.29
C LEU A 236 -11.27 12.94 35.85
N GLU A 237 -10.49 13.64 35.02
CA GLU A 237 -9.82 14.88 35.37
C GLU A 237 -10.82 16.03 35.58
N THR A 238 -11.77 16.18 34.67
CA THR A 238 -12.77 17.26 34.74
C THR A 238 -13.96 16.97 35.66
N ARG A 239 -14.10 15.72 36.11
CA ARG A 239 -15.25 15.23 36.88
C ARG A 239 -16.61 15.55 36.23
N LYS A 240 -16.65 15.59 34.89
CA LYS A 240 -17.87 15.88 34.13
C LYS A 240 -18.01 14.93 32.93
N VAL A 241 -19.16 14.26 32.86
CA VAL A 241 -19.53 13.39 31.75
C VAL A 241 -20.57 14.09 30.88
N SER A 242 -20.19 14.44 29.64
CA SER A 242 -21.11 15.06 28.71
C SER A 242 -20.63 14.79 27.26
N VAL A 243 -21.52 14.28 26.43
CA VAL A 243 -21.26 14.09 24.99
C VAL A 243 -20.75 15.40 24.36
N SER A 244 -21.38 16.52 24.70
CA SER A 244 -21.00 17.85 24.17
C SER A 244 -19.62 18.33 24.65
N SER A 245 -19.15 17.91 25.83
CA SER A 245 -17.80 18.25 26.29
C SER A 245 -16.73 17.46 25.54
N LEU A 246 -16.98 16.17 25.26
CA LEU A 246 -16.09 15.33 24.44
C LEU A 246 -16.04 15.80 22.99
N GLN A 247 -17.20 16.16 22.43
CA GLN A 247 -17.25 16.74 21.08
C GLN A 247 -16.35 17.97 20.94
N ARG A 248 -16.44 18.90 21.88
CA ARG A 248 -15.65 20.15 21.87
C ARG A 248 -14.17 19.92 22.13
N LYS A 249 -13.82 19.05 23.07
CA LYS A 249 -12.44 18.81 23.46
C LYS A 249 -11.66 18.06 22.41
N PHE A 250 -12.29 17.05 21.78
CA PHE A 250 -11.64 16.12 20.84
C PHE A 250 -12.09 16.31 19.39
N SER A 251 -12.89 17.35 19.11
CA SER A 251 -13.43 17.63 17.75
C SER A 251 -14.21 16.45 17.15
N LEU A 252 -15.01 15.75 17.98
CA LEU A 252 -15.74 14.55 17.59
C LEU A 252 -17.14 14.89 17.05
N GLY A 253 -17.64 14.07 16.11
CA GLY A 253 -19.05 14.07 15.76
C GLY A 253 -19.91 13.50 16.90
N TYR A 254 -21.20 13.92 16.98
CA TYR A 254 -22.11 13.50 18.04
C TYR A 254 -22.17 11.98 18.23
N ASN A 255 -22.36 11.22 17.14
CA ASN A 255 -22.52 9.77 17.18
C ASN A 255 -21.26 9.04 17.71
N ARG A 256 -20.06 9.57 17.42
CA ARG A 256 -18.81 9.02 17.90
C ARG A 256 -18.61 9.32 19.39
N ALA A 257 -18.86 10.55 19.81
CA ALA A 257 -18.78 10.94 21.21
C ALA A 257 -19.79 10.20 22.08
N ALA A 258 -21.01 9.98 21.58
CA ALA A 258 -22.05 9.21 22.26
C ALA A 258 -21.62 7.75 22.47
N ARG A 259 -21.10 7.08 21.41
CA ARG A 259 -20.58 5.71 21.53
C ARG A 259 -19.45 5.57 22.57
N ILE A 260 -18.55 6.52 22.63
CA ILE A 260 -17.48 6.53 23.64
C ILE A 260 -18.05 6.61 25.04
N VAL A 261 -19.07 7.45 25.28
CA VAL A 261 -19.74 7.55 26.57
C VAL A 261 -20.48 6.25 26.91
N ASP A 262 -21.15 5.62 25.95
CA ASP A 262 -21.82 4.34 26.12
C ASP A 262 -20.82 3.22 26.47
N GLN A 263 -19.64 3.19 25.84
CA GLN A 263 -18.56 2.27 26.21
C GLN A 263 -18.02 2.53 27.64
N MET A 264 -17.97 3.79 28.09
CA MET A 264 -17.60 4.10 29.47
C MET A 264 -18.66 3.58 30.45
N GLU A 265 -19.94 3.61 30.08
CA GLU A 265 -21.03 3.03 30.87
C GLU A 265 -20.93 1.52 30.95
N GLU A 266 -20.74 0.85 29.82
CA GLU A 266 -20.56 -0.63 29.75
C GLU A 266 -19.38 -1.10 30.62
N LYS A 267 -18.30 -0.33 30.66
CA LYS A 267 -17.09 -0.65 31.46
C LYS A 267 -17.20 -0.15 32.94
N GLY A 268 -18.34 0.40 33.33
CA GLY A 268 -18.58 0.83 34.69
C GLY A 268 -17.78 2.06 35.15
N ILE A 269 -17.28 2.86 34.21
CA ILE A 269 -16.57 4.11 34.48
C ILE A 269 -17.56 5.22 34.83
N VAL A 270 -18.71 5.22 34.15
CA VAL A 270 -19.79 6.17 34.37
C VAL A 270 -21.13 5.44 34.55
N SER A 271 -22.06 6.08 35.24
CA SER A 271 -23.41 5.54 35.45
C SER A 271 -24.27 5.63 34.17
N ALA A 272 -25.36 4.90 34.14
CA ALA A 272 -26.44 5.14 33.19
C ALA A 272 -26.95 6.58 33.33
N GLN A 273 -27.54 7.10 32.25
CA GLN A 273 -28.08 8.45 32.25
C GLN A 273 -29.29 8.55 33.18
N GLY A 274 -29.17 9.38 34.21
CA GLY A 274 -30.24 9.63 35.15
C GLY A 274 -31.39 10.44 34.55
N ALA A 275 -32.52 10.52 35.27
CA ALA A 275 -33.71 11.25 34.85
C ALA A 275 -33.49 12.75 34.59
N ASN A 276 -32.41 13.33 35.15
CA ASN A 276 -31.99 14.71 34.93
C ASN A 276 -30.98 14.88 33.79
N GLY A 277 -30.76 13.83 32.99
CA GLY A 277 -29.82 13.85 31.89
C GLY A 277 -28.33 13.79 32.26
N LYS A 278 -28.01 13.65 33.55
CA LYS A 278 -26.65 13.59 34.06
C LYS A 278 -26.19 12.13 34.24
N ARG A 279 -24.90 11.93 34.15
CA ARG A 279 -24.23 10.67 34.48
C ARG A 279 -23.21 10.93 35.59
N ASP A 280 -23.08 10.02 36.52
CA ASP A 280 -22.12 10.09 37.61
C ASP A 280 -20.88 9.25 37.28
N ILE A 281 -19.73 9.65 37.80
CA ILE A 281 -18.47 8.92 37.64
C ILE A 281 -18.40 7.90 38.78
N LEU A 282 -18.17 6.63 38.42
CA LEU A 282 -18.21 5.50 39.36
C LEU A 282 -16.83 5.08 39.87
N VAL A 283 -15.75 5.60 39.25
CA VAL A 283 -14.34 5.29 39.54
C VAL A 283 -13.56 6.51 39.96
#